data_3257175c88e1e6edbb39c67aef0a1cc1
#
_entry.id   3257175c88e1e6edbb39c67aef0a1cc1
#
_cell.length_a   1.000
_cell.length_b   1.000
_cell.length_c   1.000
_cell.angle_alpha   90.00
_cell.angle_beta   90.00
_cell.angle_gamma   90.00
#
_symmetry.space_group_name_H-M   'P 1'
#
loop_
_entity.id
_entity.type
_entity.pdbx_description
1 polymer ?
#
loop_
_entity_poly.entity_id
_entity_poly.type
_entity_poly.pdbx_seq_one_letter_code
_entity_poly.pdbx_strand_id
1 'polypeptide(L)'
;KSTLIRHLNRLIEPTSGEILVEGTNVMSLNKQELIEFRRRKMSMVFQRFGLFPHKTVIQNVAYGLEMRDISQDERNKISMEKIEAVGLNGFENQYPNQLSGGMQQRVGLARALATDSDIMLMDEAFSALDPLIRSDMQKQLLSLQSELKKTIVFITHDLDESLRLGNHIAILNAGKLVQVGTPVDIVMNPADDYVAA
;
A
#
# COMPACT_ATOMS: atom_id res chain seq x y z
N LYS A 1 12.79 5.77 4.68
CA LYS A 1 11.98 4.79 3.92
C LYS A 1 10.68 5.42 3.42
N SER A 2 9.84 6.00 4.31
CA SER A 2 8.56 6.65 3.92
C SER A 2 8.73 7.77 2.88
N THR A 3 9.83 8.51 2.92
CA THR A 3 10.16 9.52 1.88
C THR A 3 10.38 8.86 0.52
N LEU A 4 11.12 7.74 0.48
CA LEU A 4 11.39 7.01 -0.75
C LEU A 4 10.10 6.52 -1.44
N ILE A 5 9.19 5.88 -0.69
CA ILE A 5 7.94 5.37 -1.28
C ILE A 5 7.06 6.51 -1.82
N ARG A 6 7.10 7.68 -1.17
CA ARG A 6 6.36 8.87 -1.61
C ARG A 6 7.00 9.57 -2.81
N HIS A 7 8.25 9.30 -3.13
CA HIS A 7 8.85 9.72 -4.40
C HIS A 7 8.28 8.89 -5.56
N LEU A 8 7.99 7.59 -5.37
CA LEU A 8 7.53 6.71 -6.45
C LEU A 8 6.24 7.23 -7.11
N ASN A 9 5.35 7.87 -6.35
CA ASN A 9 4.14 8.50 -6.86
C ASN A 9 4.21 10.04 -6.90
N ARG A 10 5.41 10.62 -6.70
CA ARG A 10 5.67 12.07 -6.65
C ARG A 10 4.78 12.84 -5.67
N LEU A 11 4.35 12.22 -4.56
CA LEU A 11 3.79 12.99 -3.43
C LEU A 11 4.84 13.88 -2.78
N ILE A 12 6.11 13.48 -2.90
CA ILE A 12 7.29 14.28 -2.56
C ILE A 12 8.18 14.30 -3.80
N GLU A 13 8.58 15.48 -4.26
CA GLU A 13 9.52 15.62 -5.38
C GLU A 13 10.94 15.22 -4.93
N PRO A 14 11.63 14.30 -5.63
CA PRO A 14 13.03 14.02 -5.37
C PRO A 14 13.91 15.19 -5.83
N THR A 15 15.05 15.38 -5.17
CA THR A 15 16.03 16.41 -5.55
C THR A 15 16.69 16.10 -6.89
N SER A 16 16.89 14.81 -7.19
CA SER A 16 17.48 14.32 -8.44
C SER A 16 17.19 12.83 -8.63
N GLY A 17 17.49 12.31 -9.80
CA GLY A 17 17.31 10.91 -10.16
C GLY A 17 16.09 10.68 -11.05
N GLU A 18 15.84 9.41 -11.38
CA GLU A 18 14.76 8.98 -12.25
C GLU A 18 13.88 7.95 -11.54
N ILE A 19 12.61 7.92 -11.89
CA ILE A 19 11.66 6.92 -11.42
C ILE A 19 10.99 6.35 -12.67
N LEU A 20 11.35 5.11 -12.99
CA LEU A 20 10.81 4.40 -14.15
C LEU A 20 9.72 3.42 -13.71
N VAL A 21 8.54 3.55 -14.30
CA VAL A 21 7.40 2.64 -14.09
C VAL A 21 6.93 2.19 -15.46
N GLU A 22 7.09 0.91 -15.75
CA GLU A 22 6.76 0.32 -17.06
C GLU A 22 7.38 1.10 -18.23
N GLY A 23 8.63 1.55 -18.07
CA GLY A 23 9.36 2.36 -19.06
C GLY A 23 8.99 3.84 -19.09
N THR A 24 7.98 4.28 -18.35
CA THR A 24 7.61 5.71 -18.23
C THR A 24 8.41 6.37 -17.12
N ASN A 25 9.14 7.45 -17.44
CA ASN A 25 9.78 8.26 -16.41
C ASN A 25 8.74 9.16 -15.72
N VAL A 26 8.41 8.84 -14.47
CA VAL A 26 7.41 9.56 -13.67
C VAL A 26 7.81 11.04 -13.46
N MET A 27 9.13 11.34 -13.50
CA MET A 27 9.63 12.70 -13.32
C MET A 27 9.37 13.60 -14.54
N SER A 28 9.19 13.03 -15.73
CA SER A 28 8.88 13.78 -16.94
C SER A 28 7.41 14.11 -17.13
N LEU A 29 6.52 13.48 -16.34
CA LEU A 29 5.08 13.71 -16.46
C LEU A 29 4.68 15.14 -16.08
N ASN A 30 3.86 15.76 -16.91
CA ASN A 30 3.22 17.02 -16.56
C ASN A 30 2.14 16.83 -15.49
N LYS A 31 1.56 17.91 -15.00
CA LYS A 31 0.58 17.87 -13.90
C LYS A 31 -0.64 16.98 -14.22
N GLN A 32 -1.16 17.06 -15.43
CA GLN A 32 -2.34 16.30 -15.83
C GLN A 32 -2.02 14.82 -16.00
N GLU A 33 -0.91 14.51 -16.64
CA GLU A 33 -0.41 13.14 -16.81
C GLU A 33 -0.11 12.48 -15.46
N LEU A 34 0.46 13.23 -14.51
CA LEU A 34 0.73 12.72 -13.16
C LEU A 34 -0.57 12.42 -12.37
N ILE A 35 -1.62 13.22 -12.55
CA ILE A 35 -2.92 12.95 -11.96
C ILE A 35 -3.48 11.62 -12.51
N GLU A 36 -3.46 11.44 -13.83
CA GLU A 36 -3.94 10.21 -14.46
C GLU A 36 -3.08 9.00 -14.10
N PHE A 37 -1.75 9.17 -14.04
CA PHE A 37 -0.82 8.14 -13.58
C PHE A 37 -1.17 7.66 -12.16
N ARG A 38 -1.37 8.58 -11.21
CA ARG A 38 -1.77 8.25 -9.83
C ARG A 38 -3.15 7.59 -9.77
N ARG A 39 -4.09 8.05 -10.58
CA ARG A 39 -5.45 7.49 -10.61
C ARG A 39 -5.49 6.05 -11.11
N ARG A 40 -4.66 5.71 -12.11
CA ARG A 40 -4.76 4.43 -12.82
C ARG A 40 -3.69 3.43 -12.42
N LYS A 41 -2.45 3.89 -12.22
CA LYS A 41 -1.29 3.01 -12.04
C LYS A 41 -0.96 2.69 -10.60
N MET A 42 -1.26 3.59 -9.67
CA MET A 42 -0.82 3.43 -8.29
C MET A 42 -1.93 3.66 -7.28
N SER A 43 -1.98 2.79 -6.27
CA SER A 43 -2.73 3.02 -5.04
C SER A 43 -1.77 3.11 -3.85
N MET A 44 -2.21 3.71 -2.74
CA MET A 44 -1.38 3.84 -1.56
C MET A 44 -2.15 3.58 -0.28
N VAL A 45 -1.56 2.74 0.58
CA VAL A 45 -1.98 2.52 1.97
C VAL A 45 -1.01 3.27 2.89
N PHE A 46 -1.55 4.14 3.72
CA PHE A 46 -0.76 5.02 4.60
C PHE A 46 -0.63 4.44 6.00
N GLN A 47 0.46 4.73 6.69
CA GLN A 47 0.73 4.33 8.06
C GLN A 47 -0.37 4.78 9.05
N ARG A 48 -0.91 6.00 8.91
CA ARG A 48 -2.01 6.55 9.70
C ARG A 48 -3.35 6.47 8.98
N PHE A 49 -3.61 5.36 8.30
CA PHE A 49 -4.84 5.01 7.58
C PHE A 49 -5.29 6.03 6.51
N GLY A 50 -5.12 7.33 6.71
CA GLY A 50 -5.49 8.40 5.77
C GLY A 50 -6.96 8.35 5.36
N LEU A 51 -7.85 7.94 6.27
CA LEU A 51 -9.29 7.91 6.03
C LEU A 51 -9.89 9.30 6.16
N PHE A 52 -10.94 9.55 5.37
CA PHE A 52 -11.74 10.75 5.49
C PHE A 52 -12.70 10.62 6.68
N PRO A 53 -12.53 11.41 7.76
CA PRO A 53 -13.31 11.21 9.00
C PRO A 53 -14.81 11.52 8.85
N HIS A 54 -15.17 12.32 7.83
CA HIS A 54 -16.54 12.71 7.50
C HIS A 54 -17.22 11.80 6.45
N LYS A 55 -16.52 10.75 6.00
CA LYS A 55 -17.04 9.73 5.06
C LYS A 55 -17.19 8.40 5.78
N THR A 56 -18.24 7.66 5.46
CA THR A 56 -18.45 6.29 5.95
C THR A 56 -17.41 5.33 5.35
N VAL A 57 -17.38 4.08 5.81
CA VAL A 57 -16.51 3.02 5.27
C VAL A 57 -16.70 2.89 3.77
N ILE A 58 -17.94 2.69 3.30
CA ILE A 58 -18.21 2.53 1.87
C ILE A 58 -17.81 3.77 1.06
N GLN A 59 -18.03 4.97 1.58
CA GLN A 59 -17.64 6.22 0.93
C GLN A 59 -16.12 6.41 0.90
N ASN A 60 -15.39 5.94 1.92
CA ASN A 60 -13.93 5.93 1.91
C ASN A 60 -13.39 4.97 0.84
N VAL A 61 -13.95 3.77 0.76
CA VAL A 61 -13.53 2.75 -0.23
C VAL A 61 -13.86 3.21 -1.65
N ALA A 62 -15.03 3.80 -1.87
CA ALA A 62 -15.49 4.29 -3.16
C ALA A 62 -14.74 5.53 -3.67
N TYR A 63 -13.99 6.24 -2.82
CA TYR A 63 -13.42 7.55 -3.16
C TYR A 63 -12.53 7.54 -4.41
N GLY A 64 -11.65 6.54 -4.54
CA GLY A 64 -10.79 6.41 -5.71
C GLY A 64 -11.56 6.14 -7.01
N LEU A 65 -12.66 5.42 -6.92
CA LEU A 65 -13.56 5.15 -8.04
C LEU A 65 -14.38 6.41 -8.43
N GLU A 66 -14.75 7.23 -7.44
CA GLU A 66 -15.38 8.54 -7.68
C GLU A 66 -14.49 9.45 -8.50
N MET A 67 -13.18 9.44 -8.24
CA MET A 67 -12.20 10.23 -9.01
C MET A 67 -11.96 9.70 -10.43
N ARG A 68 -12.48 8.52 -10.77
CA ARG A 68 -12.43 7.91 -12.11
C ARG A 68 -13.76 8.02 -12.87
N ASP A 69 -14.70 8.82 -12.38
CA ASP A 69 -16.03 9.04 -12.98
C ASP A 69 -16.86 7.76 -13.14
N ILE A 70 -16.62 6.74 -12.30
CA ILE A 70 -17.42 5.50 -12.29
C ILE A 70 -18.80 5.79 -11.69
N SER A 71 -19.85 5.19 -12.25
CA SER A 71 -21.23 5.41 -11.81
C SER A 71 -21.43 5.03 -10.32
N GLN A 72 -22.40 5.66 -9.66
CA GLN A 72 -22.68 5.41 -8.24
C GLN A 72 -22.97 3.94 -7.94
N ASP A 73 -23.77 3.29 -8.79
CA ASP A 73 -24.18 1.89 -8.58
C ASP A 73 -22.99 0.95 -8.71
N GLU A 74 -22.14 1.16 -9.70
CA GLU A 74 -20.95 0.36 -9.91
C GLU A 74 -19.90 0.61 -8.81
N ARG A 75 -19.72 1.87 -8.36
CA ARG A 75 -18.85 2.19 -7.20
C ARG A 75 -19.31 1.47 -5.95
N ASN A 76 -20.62 1.46 -5.67
CA ASN A 76 -21.18 0.78 -4.52
C ASN A 76 -20.93 -0.73 -4.60
N LYS A 77 -21.16 -1.34 -5.76
CA LYS A 77 -20.92 -2.76 -6.00
C LYS A 77 -19.45 -3.13 -5.75
N ILE A 78 -18.52 -2.46 -6.41
CA ILE A 78 -17.08 -2.70 -6.24
C ILE A 78 -16.66 -2.47 -4.78
N SER A 79 -17.14 -1.40 -4.15
CA SER A 79 -16.79 -1.09 -2.76
C SER A 79 -17.29 -2.16 -1.80
N MET A 80 -18.50 -2.67 -1.98
CA MET A 80 -19.03 -3.77 -1.16
C MET A 80 -18.20 -5.05 -1.30
N GLU A 81 -17.83 -5.42 -2.52
CA GLU A 81 -16.93 -6.58 -2.78
C GLU A 81 -15.59 -6.43 -2.05
N LYS A 82 -15.00 -5.23 -2.04
CA LYS A 82 -13.71 -5.01 -1.36
C LYS A 82 -13.85 -4.92 0.17
N ILE A 83 -14.97 -4.40 0.68
CA ILE A 83 -15.31 -4.41 2.11
C ILE A 83 -15.46 -5.85 2.61
N GLU A 84 -16.15 -6.69 1.85
CA GLU A 84 -16.28 -8.11 2.13
C GLU A 84 -14.92 -8.82 2.13
N ALA A 85 -14.10 -8.59 1.09
CA ALA A 85 -12.77 -9.19 0.95
C ALA A 85 -11.82 -8.88 2.13
N VAL A 86 -12.02 -7.76 2.83
CA VAL A 86 -11.24 -7.40 4.03
C VAL A 86 -11.97 -7.74 5.35
N GLY A 87 -13.12 -8.42 5.29
CA GLY A 87 -13.87 -8.86 6.47
C GLY A 87 -14.51 -7.73 7.27
N LEU A 88 -15.07 -6.73 6.58
CA LEU A 88 -15.75 -5.58 7.19
C LEU A 88 -17.26 -5.52 6.88
N ASN A 89 -17.87 -6.68 6.58
CA ASN A 89 -19.32 -6.76 6.35
C ASN A 89 -20.10 -6.28 7.59
N GLY A 90 -21.13 -5.47 7.37
CA GLY A 90 -21.95 -4.88 8.43
C GLY A 90 -21.41 -3.57 8.99
N PHE A 91 -20.23 -3.08 8.52
CA PHE A 91 -19.62 -1.83 8.95
C PHE A 91 -19.64 -0.75 7.88
N GLU A 92 -20.32 -0.96 6.76
CA GLU A 92 -20.29 -0.12 5.55
C GLU A 92 -20.69 1.34 5.83
N ASN A 93 -21.66 1.52 6.73
CA ASN A 93 -22.22 2.82 7.07
C ASN A 93 -21.57 3.49 8.29
N GLN A 94 -20.58 2.84 8.90
CA GLN A 94 -19.87 3.39 10.05
C GLN A 94 -18.82 4.41 9.62
N TYR A 95 -18.54 5.38 10.51
CA TYR A 95 -17.49 6.36 10.33
C TYR A 95 -16.16 5.86 10.93
N PRO A 96 -15.01 6.37 10.48
CA PRO A 96 -13.71 5.94 11.00
C PRO A 96 -13.56 5.98 12.51
N ASN A 97 -14.14 6.97 13.19
CA ASN A 97 -14.09 7.10 14.65
C ASN A 97 -14.88 6.03 15.41
N GLN A 98 -15.71 5.27 14.74
CA GLN A 98 -16.48 4.15 15.30
C GLN A 98 -15.75 2.80 15.14
N LEU A 99 -14.56 2.79 14.50
CA LEU A 99 -13.81 1.62 14.14
C LEU A 99 -12.54 1.48 15.00
N SER A 100 -12.14 0.24 15.29
CA SER A 100 -10.82 -0.03 15.85
C SER A 100 -9.71 0.32 14.86
N GLY A 101 -8.46 0.48 15.34
CA GLY A 101 -7.31 0.75 14.45
C GLY A 101 -7.13 -0.31 13.36
N GLY A 102 -7.30 -1.60 13.71
CA GLY A 102 -7.25 -2.68 12.72
C GLY A 102 -8.36 -2.61 11.68
N MET A 103 -9.57 -2.24 12.07
CA MET A 103 -10.68 -2.03 11.12
C MET A 103 -10.41 -0.83 10.20
N GLN A 104 -9.88 0.27 10.74
CA GLN A 104 -9.50 1.43 9.92
C GLN A 104 -8.42 1.07 8.90
N GLN A 105 -7.45 0.22 9.28
CA GLN A 105 -6.43 -0.28 8.36
C GLN A 105 -7.05 -1.13 7.24
N ARG A 106 -7.99 -2.01 7.58
CA ARG A 106 -8.74 -2.81 6.58
C ARG A 106 -9.53 -1.91 5.61
N VAL A 107 -10.12 -0.81 6.08
CA VAL A 107 -10.76 0.18 5.20
C VAL A 107 -9.75 0.81 4.25
N GLY A 108 -8.56 1.17 4.74
CA GLY A 108 -7.46 1.71 3.93
C GLY A 108 -7.00 0.72 2.85
N LEU A 109 -6.91 -0.57 3.20
CA LEU A 109 -6.59 -1.64 2.26
C LEU A 109 -7.70 -1.83 1.21
N ALA A 110 -8.97 -1.92 1.64
CA ALA A 110 -10.13 -2.03 0.74
C ALA A 110 -10.19 -0.87 -0.26
N ARG A 111 -9.94 0.36 0.20
CA ARG A 111 -9.85 1.55 -0.67
C ARG A 111 -8.75 1.44 -1.72
N ALA A 112 -7.58 0.94 -1.34
CA ALA A 112 -6.48 0.73 -2.28
C ALA A 112 -6.79 -0.38 -3.30
N LEU A 113 -7.45 -1.45 -2.86
CA LEU A 113 -7.88 -2.56 -3.71
C LEU A 113 -9.00 -2.16 -4.68
N ALA A 114 -9.91 -1.29 -4.26
CA ALA A 114 -11.05 -0.87 -5.07
C ALA A 114 -10.63 -0.16 -6.37
N THR A 115 -9.54 0.57 -6.35
CA THR A 115 -9.02 1.26 -7.55
C THR A 115 -8.44 0.33 -8.60
N ASP A 116 -8.21 -0.92 -8.29
CA ASP A 116 -7.66 -1.93 -9.21
C ASP A 116 -6.40 -1.47 -9.97
N SER A 117 -5.51 -0.76 -9.28
CA SER A 117 -4.23 -0.29 -9.82
C SER A 117 -3.20 -1.42 -9.91
N ASP A 118 -2.26 -1.33 -10.86
CA ASP A 118 -1.21 -2.34 -11.08
C ASP A 118 -0.20 -2.38 -9.94
N ILE A 119 0.03 -1.23 -9.28
CA ILE A 119 1.01 -1.05 -8.22
C ILE A 119 0.33 -0.56 -6.93
N MET A 120 0.61 -1.25 -5.83
CA MET A 120 0.17 -0.85 -4.49
C MET A 120 1.38 -0.46 -3.64
N LEU A 121 1.39 0.77 -3.17
CA LEU A 121 2.40 1.30 -2.26
C LEU A 121 1.88 1.19 -0.81
N MET A 122 2.67 0.59 0.07
CA MET A 122 2.30 0.39 1.49
C MET A 122 3.39 0.98 2.39
N ASP A 123 3.08 2.07 3.07
CA ASP A 123 4.00 2.81 3.95
C ASP A 123 3.74 2.41 5.41
N GLU A 124 4.53 1.45 5.93
CA GLU A 124 4.42 0.91 7.30
C GLU A 124 2.97 0.53 7.68
N ALA A 125 2.26 -0.10 6.75
CA ALA A 125 0.82 -0.30 6.84
C ALA A 125 0.36 -1.09 8.08
N PHE A 126 1.22 -1.90 8.68
CA PHE A 126 0.85 -2.74 9.85
C PHE A 126 1.53 -2.32 11.15
N SER A 127 2.36 -1.27 11.16
CA SER A 127 3.16 -0.87 12.33
C SER A 127 2.33 -0.41 13.52
N ALA A 128 1.15 0.17 13.27
CA ALA A 128 0.25 0.67 14.30
C ALA A 128 -0.73 -0.39 14.87
N LEU A 129 -0.64 -1.64 14.39
CA LEU A 129 -1.53 -2.73 14.81
C LEU A 129 -0.89 -3.55 15.94
N ASP A 130 -1.74 -4.11 16.81
CA ASP A 130 -1.31 -5.11 17.78
C ASP A 130 -0.84 -6.41 17.05
N PRO A 131 0.00 -7.25 17.71
CA PRO A 131 0.63 -8.39 17.05
C PRO A 131 -0.35 -9.39 16.43
N LEU A 132 -1.52 -9.62 17.05
CA LEU A 132 -2.50 -10.59 16.56
C LEU A 132 -3.17 -10.07 15.29
N ILE A 133 -3.68 -8.85 15.33
CA ILE A 133 -4.32 -8.20 14.18
C ILE A 133 -3.31 -8.03 13.03
N ARG A 134 -2.05 -7.69 13.35
CA ARG A 134 -0.97 -7.60 12.36
C ARG A 134 -0.76 -8.93 11.62
N SER A 135 -0.65 -10.05 12.36
CA SER A 135 -0.48 -11.37 11.77
C SER A 135 -1.64 -11.74 10.84
N ASP A 136 -2.86 -11.42 11.23
CA ASP A 136 -4.05 -11.70 10.41
C ASP A 136 -4.08 -10.85 9.14
N MET A 137 -3.72 -9.57 9.24
CA MET A 137 -3.63 -8.67 8.08
C MET A 137 -2.53 -9.10 7.10
N GLN A 138 -1.38 -9.59 7.59
CA GLN A 138 -0.30 -10.13 6.75
C GLN A 138 -0.77 -11.38 5.98
N LYS A 139 -1.46 -12.32 6.64
CA LYS A 139 -2.03 -13.50 5.98
C LYS A 139 -3.05 -13.11 4.91
N GLN A 140 -3.92 -12.16 5.24
CA GLN A 140 -4.91 -11.64 4.30
C GLN A 140 -4.25 -10.97 3.08
N LEU A 141 -3.19 -10.18 3.28
CA LEU A 141 -2.43 -9.57 2.18
C LEU A 141 -1.80 -10.62 1.28
N LEU A 142 -1.19 -11.68 1.84
CA LEU A 142 -0.60 -12.79 1.06
C LEU A 142 -1.65 -13.53 0.24
N SER A 143 -2.82 -13.82 0.82
CA SER A 143 -3.93 -14.44 0.09
C SER A 143 -4.39 -13.56 -1.09
N LEU A 144 -4.61 -12.27 -0.83
CA LEU A 144 -5.01 -11.32 -1.86
C LEU A 144 -3.94 -11.14 -2.95
N GLN A 145 -2.67 -11.12 -2.57
CA GLN A 145 -1.56 -10.99 -3.53
C GLN A 145 -1.47 -12.16 -4.50
N SER A 146 -1.70 -13.38 -4.02
CA SER A 146 -1.70 -14.59 -4.86
C SER A 146 -2.82 -14.58 -5.92
N GLU A 147 -3.96 -13.96 -5.60
CA GLU A 147 -5.11 -13.84 -6.50
C GLU A 147 -4.96 -12.66 -7.47
N LEU A 148 -4.50 -11.51 -6.97
CA LEU A 148 -4.52 -10.24 -7.71
C LEU A 148 -3.31 -10.05 -8.63
N LYS A 149 -2.19 -10.78 -8.42
CA LYS A 149 -0.93 -10.69 -9.19
C LYS A 149 -0.41 -9.25 -9.36
N LYS A 150 -0.59 -8.40 -8.34
CA LYS A 150 -0.17 -6.98 -8.34
C LYS A 150 1.26 -6.82 -7.85
N THR A 151 1.92 -5.77 -8.30
CA THR A 151 3.19 -5.34 -7.71
C THR A 151 2.92 -4.59 -6.40
N ILE A 152 3.44 -5.09 -5.29
CA ILE A 152 3.33 -4.45 -3.98
C ILE A 152 4.71 -3.94 -3.57
N VAL A 153 4.84 -2.63 -3.32
CA VAL A 153 6.02 -2.02 -2.71
C VAL A 153 5.68 -1.75 -1.25
N PHE A 154 6.31 -2.51 -0.36
CA PHE A 154 6.01 -2.51 1.06
C PHE A 154 7.17 -1.95 1.88
N ILE A 155 6.93 -0.92 2.68
CA ILE A 155 7.90 -0.36 3.63
C ILE A 155 7.61 -0.90 5.02
N THR A 156 8.63 -1.47 5.64
CA THR A 156 8.61 -1.88 7.05
C THR A 156 9.95 -1.57 7.73
N HIS A 157 9.95 -1.56 9.05
CA HIS A 157 11.14 -1.57 9.89
C HIS A 157 11.35 -2.94 10.57
N ASP A 158 10.46 -3.88 10.33
CA ASP A 158 10.46 -5.24 10.87
C ASP A 158 11.04 -6.20 9.83
N LEU A 159 12.17 -6.84 10.15
CA LEU A 159 12.84 -7.77 9.25
C LEU A 159 12.01 -9.03 9.04
N ASP A 160 11.42 -9.59 10.10
CA ASP A 160 10.58 -10.80 10.01
C ASP A 160 9.39 -10.58 9.07
N GLU A 161 8.80 -9.39 9.14
CA GLU A 161 7.73 -8.99 8.23
C GLU A 161 8.23 -8.96 6.78
N SER A 162 9.41 -8.40 6.53
CA SER A 162 9.99 -8.34 5.18
C SER A 162 10.34 -9.72 4.63
N LEU A 163 10.89 -10.61 5.47
CA LEU A 163 11.21 -11.99 5.11
C LEU A 163 9.97 -12.83 4.80
N ARG A 164 8.86 -12.55 5.49
CA ARG A 164 7.58 -13.25 5.30
C ARG A 164 6.82 -12.81 4.06
N LEU A 165 6.81 -11.51 3.78
CA LEU A 165 5.95 -10.91 2.76
C LEU A 165 6.68 -10.67 1.43
N GLY A 166 7.99 -10.42 1.46
CA GLY A 166 8.75 -9.98 0.30
C GLY A 166 9.23 -11.13 -0.60
N ASN A 167 9.07 -10.98 -1.90
CA ASN A 167 9.80 -11.79 -2.87
C ASN A 167 11.23 -11.27 -3.06
N HIS A 168 11.40 -9.94 -2.97
CA HIS A 168 12.69 -9.24 -2.95
C HIS A 168 12.70 -8.22 -1.82
N ILE A 169 13.82 -8.10 -1.16
CA ILE A 169 14.03 -7.19 -0.03
C ILE A 169 15.14 -6.21 -0.38
N ALA A 170 14.89 -4.93 -0.14
CA ALA A 170 15.89 -3.87 -0.22
C ALA A 170 16.16 -3.31 1.18
N ILE A 171 17.37 -3.49 1.68
CA ILE A 171 17.80 -2.99 3.00
C ILE A 171 18.40 -1.60 2.84
N LEU A 172 17.86 -0.64 3.61
CA LEU A 172 18.34 0.74 3.62
C LEU A 172 18.87 1.10 5.01
N ASN A 173 20.08 1.65 5.05
CA ASN A 173 20.70 2.21 6.24
C ASN A 173 21.11 3.66 5.99
N ALA A 174 20.73 4.58 6.88
CA ALA A 174 21.03 6.01 6.79
C ALA A 174 20.75 6.64 5.40
N GLY A 175 19.65 6.21 4.75
CA GLY A 175 19.24 6.70 3.42
C GLY A 175 19.99 6.07 2.23
N LYS A 176 20.92 5.15 2.47
CA LYS A 176 21.65 4.42 1.43
C LYS A 176 21.11 3.00 1.28
N LEU A 177 21.09 2.51 0.07
CA LEU A 177 20.83 1.11 -0.23
C LEU A 177 22.06 0.27 0.15
N VAL A 178 21.88 -0.70 1.03
CA VAL A 178 22.94 -1.60 1.51
C VAL A 178 22.93 -2.91 0.74
N GLN A 179 21.76 -3.55 0.65
CA GLN A 179 21.62 -4.82 -0.04
C GLN A 179 20.24 -4.95 -0.70
N VAL A 180 20.20 -5.66 -1.81
CA VAL A 180 18.97 -6.15 -2.46
C VAL A 180 19.13 -7.64 -2.72
N GLY A 181 18.11 -8.43 -2.39
CA GLY A 181 18.11 -9.85 -2.66
C GLY A 181 16.78 -10.51 -2.31
N THR A 182 16.72 -11.82 -2.53
CA THR A 182 15.61 -12.64 -2.02
C THR A 182 15.71 -12.77 -0.49
N PRO A 183 14.63 -13.17 0.22
CA PRO A 183 14.72 -13.49 1.65
C PRO A 183 15.88 -14.45 2.01
N VAL A 184 16.12 -15.45 1.17
CA VAL A 184 17.22 -16.42 1.36
C VAL A 184 18.58 -15.72 1.22
N ASP A 185 18.75 -14.86 0.22
CA ASP A 185 20.01 -14.14 0.01
C ASP A 185 20.33 -13.22 1.19
N ILE A 186 19.31 -12.52 1.73
CA ILE A 186 19.48 -11.62 2.88
C ILE A 186 19.96 -12.39 4.12
N VAL A 187 19.38 -13.57 4.38
CA VAL A 187 19.70 -14.36 5.58
C VAL A 187 21.02 -15.12 5.43
N MET A 188 21.26 -15.72 4.25
CA MET A 188 22.40 -16.62 4.03
C MET A 188 23.68 -15.89 3.61
N ASN A 189 23.56 -14.74 2.97
CA ASN A 189 24.67 -13.98 2.40
C ASN A 189 24.55 -12.48 2.75
N PRO A 190 24.57 -12.10 4.04
CA PRO A 190 24.48 -10.70 4.43
C PRO A 190 25.68 -9.89 3.90
N ALA A 191 25.43 -8.70 3.36
CA ALA A 191 26.45 -7.85 2.74
C ALA A 191 27.43 -7.27 3.78
N ASP A 192 26.98 -7.05 4.99
CA ASP A 192 27.78 -6.51 6.10
C ASP A 192 27.17 -6.90 7.46
N ASP A 193 27.87 -6.50 8.55
CA ASP A 193 27.41 -6.76 9.93
C ASP A 193 26.08 -6.10 10.28
N TYR A 194 25.71 -5.02 9.60
CA TYR A 194 24.41 -4.36 9.80
C TYR A 194 23.25 -5.20 9.26
N VAL A 195 23.48 -5.92 8.16
CA VAL A 195 22.47 -6.82 7.59
C VAL A 195 22.41 -8.14 8.37
N ALA A 196 23.55 -8.59 8.93
CA ALA A 196 23.65 -9.82 9.70
C ALA A 196 23.07 -9.72 11.12
N ALA A 197 22.90 -8.51 11.67
CA ALA A 197 22.40 -8.24 13.03
C ALA A 197 20.88 -8.30 13.10
#